data_d9a8af84daf5c9aaea8497b68473d24a
#
_entry.id   d9a8af84daf5c9aaea8497b68473d24a
#
_cell.length_a   1.000
_cell.length_b   1.000
_cell.length_c   1.000
_cell.angle_alpha   90.00
_cell.angle_beta   90.00
_cell.angle_gamma   90.00
#
_symmetry.space_group_name_H-M   'P 1'
#
loop_
_entity.id
_entity.type
_entity.pdbx_description
1 polymer ?
#
loop_
_entity_poly.entity_id
_entity_poly.type
_entity_poly.pdbx_seq_one_letter_code
_entity_poly.pdbx_strand_id
1 'polypeptide(L)'
;MGGGLLQLVAYGAQDAYITGNPHITFWKVLYKRHTNFAMEAFRVNFTGSPQYGQRVVAIINRNADLMYKTYLEVQLPDTQTVDVKWTSAWERRLGYQLLKKIEVEIGGQIIDTHYGEWLFLWENLTSNFDNSVKLDTMLGGYLGGTETTAVSCGGRPAILYIPLQFWFCRNPGLALPLIALQYHEVRINVTLSPATDLVTAATPGSTTVSAAAALLPQIKDMALYIDYIYLDVDERRRFAQQSHEYLIDQLQFGLQQTLTTANARIDLTLNHPVKELVWVFQDARKTDCGSTLTLNAGFTQPFSYDDIVNRARLQINGQDRFDERYGDYFWKVQPYQHHTGGAFFPMRSQVTAPAALTVLAGSCSVTGDVLTVGADPASGTAPQQLIVEGATVSTTSPGTFAPGTIIQSFGTGSGKQGTYQLSEPSLLTGTTTGLSVIFTLPNLNYTPHENPINVYSFALQPEEHQPSGTCNFSRIDTTTLVFDSIFTAGIAKPTKSTPFNFRMYAVNYNIFRVMSGMGGLAYSN
;
A
#
# COMPACT_ATOMS: atom_id res chain seq x y z
N MET A 1 16.46 -53.89 -28.41
CA MET A 1 15.78 -52.59 -28.55
C MET A 1 16.26 -51.67 -27.44
N GLY A 2 16.66 -50.49 -27.73
CA GLY A 2 17.06 -49.53 -26.68
C GLY A 2 15.84 -49.12 -25.82
N GLY A 3 16.07 -48.88 -24.55
CA GLY A 3 14.98 -48.55 -23.60
C GLY A 3 14.04 -47.43 -24.02
N GLY A 4 14.54 -46.45 -24.81
CA GLY A 4 13.73 -45.36 -25.35
C GLY A 4 12.70 -45.77 -26.40
N LEU A 5 13.00 -46.80 -27.17
CA LEU A 5 12.05 -47.36 -28.14
C LEU A 5 10.93 -48.11 -27.46
N LEU A 6 11.23 -48.74 -26.33
CA LEU A 6 10.26 -49.43 -25.48
C LEU A 6 9.29 -48.46 -24.83
N GLN A 7 9.75 -47.27 -24.45
CA GLN A 7 8.91 -46.20 -23.93
C GLN A 7 7.87 -45.72 -24.96
N LEU A 8 8.24 -45.61 -26.24
CA LEU A 8 7.34 -45.19 -27.31
C LEU A 8 6.28 -46.28 -27.67
N VAL A 9 6.63 -47.55 -27.48
CA VAL A 9 5.72 -48.67 -27.73
C VAL A 9 4.78 -48.93 -26.57
N ALA A 10 5.17 -48.60 -25.36
CA ALA A 10 4.37 -48.72 -24.15
C ALA A 10 3.28 -47.63 -24.09
N TYR A 11 2.26 -47.74 -24.94
CA TYR A 11 1.14 -46.84 -25.08
C TYR A 11 -0.13 -47.47 -24.49
N GLY A 12 -0.74 -46.77 -23.52
CA GLY A 12 -1.98 -47.21 -22.88
C GLY A 12 -3.17 -46.31 -23.23
N ALA A 13 -4.38 -46.72 -22.87
CA ALA A 13 -5.59 -45.94 -23.11
C ALA A 13 -5.58 -44.55 -22.42
N GLN A 14 -4.83 -44.41 -21.35
CA GLN A 14 -4.65 -43.15 -20.62
C GLN A 14 -3.79 -42.14 -21.39
N ASP A 15 -2.83 -42.62 -22.17
CA ASP A 15 -1.91 -41.76 -22.92
C ASP A 15 -2.62 -41.01 -24.06
N ALA A 16 -3.77 -41.55 -24.53
CA ALA A 16 -4.56 -40.87 -25.55
C ALA A 16 -5.08 -39.50 -25.13
N TYR A 17 -5.32 -39.29 -23.82
CA TYR A 17 -5.72 -37.98 -23.29
C TYR A 17 -4.61 -36.94 -23.26
N ILE A 18 -3.36 -37.41 -23.23
CA ILE A 18 -2.18 -36.54 -23.12
C ILE A 18 -1.53 -36.32 -24.50
N THR A 19 -1.50 -37.36 -25.32
CA THR A 19 -0.80 -37.37 -26.62
C THR A 19 -1.73 -37.21 -27.82
N GLY A 20 -3.07 -37.24 -27.61
CA GLY A 20 -4.05 -37.00 -28.66
C GLY A 20 -4.13 -35.52 -29.06
N ASN A 21 -4.07 -35.23 -30.35
CA ASN A 21 -4.06 -33.86 -30.89
C ASN A 21 -3.04 -32.93 -30.22
N PRO A 22 -1.75 -33.24 -30.33
CA PRO A 22 -0.73 -32.49 -29.62
C PRO A 22 -0.62 -31.04 -30.11
N HIS A 23 -0.60 -30.09 -29.18
CA HIS A 23 -0.33 -28.67 -29.45
C HIS A 23 1.17 -28.35 -29.47
N ILE A 24 1.98 -29.19 -28.85
CA ILE A 24 3.42 -29.02 -28.72
C ILE A 24 4.11 -30.21 -29.40
N THR A 25 5.08 -29.93 -30.28
CA THR A 25 5.95 -30.93 -30.88
C THR A 25 7.40 -30.71 -30.43
N PHE A 26 8.18 -31.79 -30.23
CA PHE A 26 9.51 -31.72 -29.65
C PHE A 26 10.48 -30.81 -30.41
N TRP A 27 10.43 -30.79 -31.72
CA TRP A 27 11.39 -30.08 -32.58
C TRP A 27 10.77 -28.95 -33.40
N LYS A 28 9.50 -28.69 -33.28
CA LYS A 28 8.82 -27.64 -34.03
C LYS A 28 8.12 -26.70 -33.10
N VAL A 29 8.65 -25.48 -32.96
CA VAL A 29 8.02 -24.40 -32.21
C VAL A 29 7.08 -23.63 -33.13
N LEU A 30 5.81 -23.53 -32.77
CA LEU A 30 4.85 -22.67 -33.46
C LEU A 30 5.00 -21.24 -32.95
N TYR A 31 5.48 -20.36 -33.81
CA TYR A 31 5.51 -18.93 -33.50
C TYR A 31 4.14 -18.31 -33.78
N LYS A 32 3.60 -17.58 -32.78
CA LYS A 32 2.40 -16.78 -32.98
C LYS A 32 2.76 -15.57 -33.83
N ARG A 33 2.01 -15.33 -34.91
CA ARG A 33 2.14 -14.13 -35.75
C ARG A 33 1.35 -13.01 -35.10
N HIS A 34 1.87 -11.80 -35.14
CA HIS A 34 1.21 -10.59 -34.66
C HIS A 34 1.05 -9.57 -35.80
N THR A 35 0.11 -8.65 -35.64
CA THR A 35 -0.03 -7.50 -36.53
C THR A 35 1.08 -6.50 -36.24
N ASN A 36 1.46 -5.69 -37.22
CA ASN A 36 2.49 -4.69 -37.04
C ASN A 36 1.97 -3.52 -36.22
N PHE A 37 2.72 -3.08 -35.23
CA PHE A 37 2.37 -1.93 -34.40
C PHE A 37 3.64 -1.22 -33.91
N ALA A 38 3.50 0.05 -33.51
CA ALA A 38 4.57 0.82 -32.87
C ALA A 38 4.03 1.51 -31.61
N MET A 39 4.89 1.71 -30.64
CA MET A 39 4.53 2.42 -29.39
C MET A 39 5.50 3.58 -29.18
N GLU A 40 4.95 4.70 -28.74
CA GLU A 40 5.73 5.89 -28.42
C GLU A 40 5.12 6.61 -27.22
N ALA A 41 5.96 7.06 -26.28
CA ALA A 41 5.53 7.80 -25.11
C ALA A 41 5.50 9.31 -25.40
N PHE A 42 4.35 9.94 -25.22
CA PHE A 42 4.19 11.39 -25.39
C PHE A 42 3.94 12.07 -24.06
N ARG A 43 4.55 13.23 -23.91
CA ARG A 43 4.29 14.13 -22.78
C ARG A 43 3.06 14.98 -23.05
N VAL A 44 2.12 14.96 -22.10
CA VAL A 44 0.92 15.78 -22.08
C VAL A 44 0.97 16.71 -20.89
N ASN A 45 0.86 18.01 -21.12
CA ASN A 45 0.88 19.01 -20.06
C ASN A 45 -0.52 19.20 -19.49
N PHE A 46 -0.58 19.52 -18.20
CA PHE A 46 -1.82 19.91 -17.54
C PHE A 46 -2.21 21.35 -17.88
N THR A 47 -3.50 21.62 -17.91
CA THR A 47 -4.03 22.97 -18.04
C THR A 47 -3.98 23.65 -16.68
N GLY A 48 -3.29 24.79 -16.59
CA GLY A 48 -3.05 25.52 -15.34
C GLY A 48 -1.76 25.10 -14.62
N SER A 49 -1.43 25.85 -13.57
CA SER A 49 -0.26 25.54 -12.72
C SER A 49 -0.64 24.53 -11.65
N PRO A 50 0.14 23.43 -11.48
CA PRO A 50 -0.13 22.45 -10.45
C PRO A 50 0.14 23.06 -9.07
N GLN A 51 -0.90 23.12 -8.22
CA GLN A 51 -0.81 23.59 -6.85
C GLN A 51 -1.41 22.55 -5.90
N TYR A 52 -0.87 22.48 -4.69
CA TYR A 52 -1.39 21.58 -3.66
C TYR A 52 -2.86 21.91 -3.34
N GLY A 53 -3.66 20.85 -3.21
CA GLY A 53 -5.09 20.97 -2.94
C GLY A 53 -5.97 21.36 -4.13
N GLN A 54 -5.40 21.57 -5.32
CA GLN A 54 -6.14 21.95 -6.50
C GLN A 54 -6.36 20.80 -7.48
N ARG A 55 -7.37 20.96 -8.33
CA ARG A 55 -7.65 20.07 -9.46
C ARG A 55 -6.99 20.62 -10.73
N VAL A 56 -6.24 19.77 -11.41
CA VAL A 56 -5.66 20.06 -12.73
C VAL A 56 -6.19 19.06 -13.74
N VAL A 57 -6.26 19.47 -14.99
CA VAL A 57 -6.88 18.72 -16.09
C VAL A 57 -5.87 18.52 -17.21
N ALA A 58 -5.66 17.28 -17.62
CA ALA A 58 -4.93 16.95 -18.85
C ALA A 58 -5.90 16.56 -19.96
N ILE A 59 -5.82 17.25 -21.07
CA ILE A 59 -6.59 16.94 -22.28
C ILE A 59 -5.76 16.01 -23.15
N ILE A 60 -6.30 14.84 -23.46
CA ILE A 60 -5.60 13.82 -24.22
C ILE A 60 -5.78 14.10 -25.71
N ASN A 61 -4.68 14.46 -26.36
CA ASN A 61 -4.67 14.67 -27.79
C ASN A 61 -4.68 13.34 -28.54
N ARG A 62 -5.27 13.34 -29.73
CA ARG A 62 -5.31 12.16 -30.62
C ARG A 62 -4.05 12.07 -31.45
N ASN A 63 -2.90 11.85 -30.82
CA ASN A 63 -1.61 11.77 -31.50
C ASN A 63 -1.44 10.44 -32.23
N ALA A 64 -2.10 9.36 -31.73
CA ALA A 64 -2.06 8.03 -32.33
C ALA A 64 -3.44 7.34 -32.20
N ASP A 65 -3.50 6.06 -32.55
CA ASP A 65 -4.74 5.31 -32.69
C ASP A 65 -5.29 4.83 -31.34
N LEU A 66 -4.42 4.34 -30.44
CA LEU A 66 -4.80 3.83 -29.13
C LEU A 66 -3.95 4.49 -28.03
N MET A 67 -4.53 4.57 -26.84
CA MET A 67 -3.88 5.00 -25.60
C MET A 67 -3.74 3.81 -24.65
N TYR A 68 -2.54 3.62 -24.09
CA TYR A 68 -2.22 2.49 -23.21
C TYR A 68 -1.69 2.97 -21.86
N LYS A 69 -0.49 2.51 -21.48
CA LYS A 69 0.07 2.85 -20.17
C LYS A 69 0.21 4.35 -19.99
N THR A 70 -0.09 4.77 -18.79
CA THR A 70 -0.04 6.18 -18.43
C THR A 70 0.62 6.32 -17.07
N TYR A 71 1.58 7.23 -16.96
CA TYR A 71 2.18 7.59 -15.68
C TYR A 71 2.29 9.10 -15.52
N LEU A 72 2.21 9.52 -14.29
CA LEU A 72 2.36 10.92 -13.90
C LEU A 72 3.79 11.17 -13.46
N GLU A 73 4.45 12.15 -14.07
CA GLU A 73 5.75 12.66 -13.65
C GLU A 73 5.55 13.95 -12.86
N VAL A 74 6.10 14.01 -11.67
CA VAL A 74 6.02 15.19 -10.80
C VAL A 74 7.41 15.58 -10.35
N GLN A 75 7.82 16.78 -10.68
CA GLN A 75 9.06 17.37 -10.20
C GLN A 75 8.81 18.20 -8.93
N LEU A 76 9.29 17.65 -7.81
CA LEU A 76 9.15 18.31 -6.52
C LEU A 76 10.11 19.49 -6.38
N PRO A 77 9.75 20.50 -5.59
CA PRO A 77 10.67 21.56 -5.22
C PRO A 77 11.80 21.04 -4.33
N ASP A 78 12.91 21.75 -4.34
CA ASP A 78 13.99 21.49 -3.40
C ASP A 78 13.60 22.03 -2.01
N THR A 79 13.60 21.14 -1.02
CA THR A 79 13.25 21.51 0.37
C THR A 79 14.36 22.25 1.11
N GLN A 80 15.56 22.36 0.54
CA GLN A 80 16.71 23.05 1.17
C GLN A 80 16.53 24.57 1.32
N THR A 81 15.56 25.15 0.65
CA THR A 81 15.28 26.61 0.76
C THR A 81 14.38 26.97 1.95
N VAL A 82 13.86 25.98 2.66
CA VAL A 82 13.07 26.22 3.87
C VAL A 82 14.03 26.43 5.06
N ASP A 83 13.89 27.56 5.72
CA ASP A 83 14.72 28.07 6.81
C ASP A 83 15.22 26.95 7.77
N VAL A 84 16.52 26.97 8.08
CA VAL A 84 17.29 25.96 8.83
C VAL A 84 16.68 25.56 10.20
N LYS A 85 15.64 26.26 10.65
CA LYS A 85 14.92 25.98 11.91
C LYS A 85 13.88 24.87 11.82
N TRP A 86 13.54 24.41 10.63
CA TRP A 86 12.47 23.44 10.42
C TRP A 86 13.03 22.21 9.70
N THR A 87 13.14 21.09 10.40
CA THR A 87 13.34 19.80 9.75
C THR A 87 11.98 19.33 9.19
N SER A 88 11.69 19.74 7.97
CA SER A 88 10.53 19.21 7.24
C SER A 88 10.96 17.98 6.43
N ALA A 89 10.25 16.90 6.55
CA ALA A 89 10.44 15.71 5.73
C ALA A 89 9.17 15.44 4.93
N TRP A 90 9.36 14.93 3.71
CA TRP A 90 8.26 14.40 2.94
C TRP A 90 7.75 13.09 3.53
N GLU A 91 6.45 12.87 3.44
CA GLU A 91 5.83 11.61 3.81
C GLU A 91 6.35 10.44 2.96
N ARG A 92 6.29 9.23 3.52
CA ARG A 92 6.66 8.02 2.77
C ARG A 92 5.67 7.77 1.63
N ARG A 93 6.17 7.26 0.50
CA ARG A 93 5.38 7.01 -0.72
C ARG A 93 4.59 8.24 -1.15
N LEU A 94 5.28 9.36 -1.12
CA LEU A 94 4.73 10.68 -1.43
C LEU A 94 3.94 10.70 -2.74
N GLY A 95 4.34 9.90 -3.74
CA GLY A 95 3.65 9.81 -5.02
C GLY A 95 2.16 9.48 -4.87
N TYR A 96 1.82 8.47 -4.07
CA TYR A 96 0.42 8.13 -3.86
C TYR A 96 -0.30 9.12 -2.95
N GLN A 97 0.40 9.66 -1.96
CA GLN A 97 -0.19 10.63 -1.05
C GLN A 97 -0.48 11.97 -1.71
N LEU A 98 0.31 12.35 -2.70
CA LEU A 98 0.08 13.53 -3.51
C LEU A 98 -1.26 13.48 -4.26
N LEU A 99 -1.73 12.28 -4.57
CA LEU A 99 -2.93 12.05 -5.36
C LEU A 99 -4.15 11.86 -4.46
N LYS A 100 -4.96 12.89 -4.27
CA LYS A 100 -6.22 12.75 -3.56
C LYS A 100 -7.25 11.99 -4.38
N LYS A 101 -7.37 12.31 -5.67
CA LYS A 101 -8.35 11.75 -6.58
C LYS A 101 -7.88 11.88 -8.02
N ILE A 102 -8.08 10.83 -8.82
CA ILE A 102 -7.80 10.82 -10.25
C ILE A 102 -9.04 10.31 -10.97
N GLU A 103 -9.50 11.03 -11.98
CA GLU A 103 -10.71 10.70 -12.75
C GLU A 103 -10.39 10.63 -14.23
N VAL A 104 -10.94 9.63 -14.89
CA VAL A 104 -11.00 9.55 -16.35
C VAL A 104 -12.36 10.01 -16.81
N GLU A 105 -12.39 11.07 -17.60
CA GLU A 105 -13.59 11.68 -18.15
C GLU A 105 -13.60 11.54 -19.68
N ILE A 106 -14.68 11.05 -20.23
CA ILE A 106 -14.85 10.90 -21.69
C ILE A 106 -16.17 11.55 -22.07
N GLY A 107 -16.11 12.56 -22.94
CA GLY A 107 -17.29 13.29 -23.39
C GLY A 107 -18.09 13.98 -22.29
N GLY A 108 -17.44 14.38 -21.19
CA GLY A 108 -18.09 14.99 -20.04
C GLY A 108 -18.62 14.00 -18.99
N GLN A 109 -18.55 12.70 -19.26
CA GLN A 109 -18.93 11.65 -18.31
C GLN A 109 -17.69 11.10 -17.61
N ILE A 110 -17.72 11.03 -16.28
CA ILE A 110 -16.68 10.35 -15.49
C ILE A 110 -16.91 8.86 -15.64
N ILE A 111 -15.90 8.17 -16.20
CA ILE A 111 -15.96 6.73 -16.43
C ILE A 111 -15.42 5.96 -15.21
N ASP A 112 -14.30 6.38 -14.66
CA ASP A 112 -13.69 5.71 -13.51
C ASP A 112 -12.98 6.73 -12.62
N THR A 113 -12.87 6.41 -11.34
CA THR A 113 -12.27 7.28 -10.33
C THR A 113 -11.35 6.47 -9.44
N HIS A 114 -10.08 6.85 -9.36
CA HIS A 114 -9.11 6.25 -8.48
C HIS A 114 -8.65 7.23 -7.39
N TYR A 115 -8.18 6.69 -6.29
CA TYR A 115 -7.65 7.42 -5.14
C TYR A 115 -6.21 6.97 -4.88
N GLY A 116 -5.39 7.86 -4.32
CA GLY A 116 -4.01 7.50 -3.97
C GLY A 116 -3.93 6.32 -3.00
N GLU A 117 -4.86 6.25 -2.04
CA GLU A 117 -4.97 5.10 -1.14
C GLU A 117 -5.30 3.80 -1.90
N TRP A 118 -6.21 3.85 -2.87
CA TRP A 118 -6.53 2.69 -3.69
C TRP A 118 -5.32 2.19 -4.48
N LEU A 119 -4.53 3.09 -5.07
CA LEU A 119 -3.31 2.71 -5.79
C LEU A 119 -2.33 1.98 -4.88
N PHE A 120 -2.21 2.43 -3.63
CA PHE A 120 -1.41 1.76 -2.61
C PHE A 120 -1.94 0.36 -2.25
N LEU A 121 -3.25 0.24 -2.01
CA LEU A 121 -3.89 -1.04 -1.68
C LEU A 121 -3.75 -2.03 -2.82
N TRP A 122 -4.02 -1.59 -4.05
CA TRP A 122 -3.92 -2.42 -5.25
C TRP A 122 -2.49 -2.92 -5.49
N GLU A 123 -1.51 -2.04 -5.31
CA GLU A 123 -0.10 -2.44 -5.42
C GLU A 123 0.25 -3.55 -4.42
N ASN A 124 -0.13 -3.38 -3.16
CA ASN A 124 0.18 -4.39 -2.13
C ASN A 124 -0.50 -5.74 -2.40
N LEU A 125 -1.66 -5.76 -3.03
CA LEU A 125 -2.38 -6.99 -3.36
C LEU A 125 -1.84 -7.68 -4.62
N THR A 126 -1.35 -6.93 -5.61
CA THR A 126 -1.05 -7.46 -6.95
C THR A 126 0.44 -7.51 -7.29
N SER A 127 1.28 -6.73 -6.61
CA SER A 127 2.70 -6.65 -6.96
C SER A 127 3.55 -7.68 -6.27
N ASN A 128 4.48 -8.28 -7.01
CA ASN A 128 5.55 -9.08 -6.46
C ASN A 128 6.57 -8.20 -5.72
N PHE A 129 7.27 -8.77 -4.75
CA PHE A 129 8.26 -8.08 -3.93
C PHE A 129 9.28 -7.27 -4.74
N ASP A 130 9.88 -7.86 -5.79
CA ASP A 130 10.90 -7.18 -6.60
C ASP A 130 10.36 -5.96 -7.34
N ASN A 131 9.13 -6.03 -7.82
CA ASN A 131 8.48 -4.92 -8.50
C ASN A 131 8.06 -3.83 -7.52
N SER A 132 7.60 -4.21 -6.31
CA SER A 132 7.25 -3.26 -5.28
C SER A 132 8.45 -2.43 -4.81
N VAL A 133 9.64 -3.03 -4.69
CA VAL A 133 10.87 -2.30 -4.34
C VAL A 133 11.22 -1.26 -5.41
N LYS A 134 11.10 -1.61 -6.70
CA LYS A 134 11.35 -0.67 -7.80
C LYS A 134 10.32 0.46 -7.80
N LEU A 135 9.06 0.13 -7.61
CA LEU A 135 7.98 1.10 -7.58
C LEU A 135 8.10 2.03 -6.35
N ASP A 136 8.53 1.51 -5.20
CA ASP A 136 8.78 2.32 -4.01
C ASP A 136 9.83 3.41 -4.29
N THR A 137 10.89 3.10 -5.03
CA THR A 137 11.88 4.11 -5.45
C THR A 137 11.28 5.16 -6.39
N MET A 138 10.38 4.77 -7.30
CA MET A 138 9.68 5.68 -8.21
C MET A 138 8.72 6.62 -7.48
N LEU A 139 8.11 6.15 -6.40
CA LEU A 139 7.13 6.89 -5.60
C LEU A 139 7.76 7.76 -4.50
N GLY A 140 9.08 7.74 -4.36
CA GLY A 140 9.77 8.52 -3.34
C GLY A 140 9.88 7.84 -1.98
N GLY A 141 9.81 6.51 -1.91
CA GLY A 141 9.94 5.75 -0.66
C GLY A 141 11.27 5.96 0.07
N TYR A 142 12.31 6.35 -0.65
CA TYR A 142 13.64 6.67 -0.12
C TYR A 142 13.95 8.17 -0.03
N LEU A 143 12.98 9.04 -0.29
CA LEU A 143 13.15 10.49 -0.12
C LEU A 143 13.24 10.88 1.35
N GLY A 144 12.90 9.96 2.27
CA GLY A 144 13.13 10.07 3.69
C GLY A 144 14.50 9.51 4.06
N GLY A 145 15.50 10.34 4.29
CA GLY A 145 16.67 9.94 5.07
C GLY A 145 16.26 9.39 6.43
N THR A 146 17.18 8.79 7.15
CA THR A 146 16.97 8.33 8.56
C THR A 146 16.12 9.34 9.32
N GLU A 147 15.22 8.87 10.16
CA GLU A 147 14.18 9.59 10.93
C GLU A 147 14.62 10.94 11.58
N THR A 148 15.85 11.35 11.42
CA THR A 148 16.42 12.56 12.02
C THR A 148 17.08 13.54 11.03
N THR A 149 17.21 13.19 9.76
CA THR A 149 17.85 14.07 8.77
C THR A 149 16.88 14.44 7.66
N ALA A 150 16.61 15.73 7.54
CA ALA A 150 15.96 16.31 6.38
C ALA A 150 16.62 15.79 5.10
N VAL A 151 15.83 15.29 4.16
CA VAL A 151 16.36 14.77 2.90
C VAL A 151 16.91 15.90 2.08
N SER A 152 18.19 16.06 2.19
CA SER A 152 18.95 16.78 1.19
C SER A 152 19.12 15.86 -0.02
N CYS A 153 18.28 16.01 -1.02
CA CYS A 153 18.47 15.40 -2.33
C CYS A 153 19.65 16.03 -3.06
N GLY A 154 20.81 16.19 -2.42
CA GLY A 154 22.07 16.58 -3.07
C GLY A 154 22.00 17.61 -4.19
N GLY A 155 21.13 18.62 -4.09
CA GLY A 155 20.95 19.66 -5.08
C GLY A 155 20.21 19.27 -6.36
N ARG A 156 19.61 18.07 -6.43
CA ARG A 156 18.72 17.67 -7.54
C ARG A 156 17.28 17.65 -7.07
N PRO A 157 16.33 18.22 -7.85
CA PRO A 157 14.91 18.09 -7.55
C PRO A 157 14.52 16.60 -7.64
N ALA A 158 13.74 16.13 -6.67
CA ALA A 158 13.21 14.78 -6.72
C ALA A 158 12.14 14.69 -7.81
N ILE A 159 12.24 13.68 -8.65
CA ILE A 159 11.25 13.39 -9.68
C ILE A 159 10.53 12.12 -9.25
N LEU A 160 9.20 12.20 -9.17
CA LEU A 160 8.32 11.08 -8.89
C LEU A 160 7.71 10.57 -10.18
N TYR A 161 7.64 9.25 -10.31
CA TYR A 161 6.97 8.57 -11.43
C TYR A 161 5.84 7.72 -10.86
N ILE A 162 4.60 8.11 -11.10
CA ILE A 162 3.41 7.49 -10.50
C ILE A 162 2.61 6.80 -11.60
N PRO A 163 2.67 5.46 -11.73
CA PRO A 163 1.89 4.72 -12.72
C PRO A 163 0.41 4.70 -12.34
N LEU A 164 -0.45 4.97 -13.32
CA LEU A 164 -1.90 4.89 -13.16
C LEU A 164 -2.39 3.46 -13.45
N GLN A 165 -3.45 3.05 -12.75
CA GLN A 165 -3.95 1.67 -12.75
C GLN A 165 -5.36 1.53 -13.33
N PHE A 166 -5.76 2.40 -14.27
CA PHE A 166 -7.03 2.27 -14.98
C PHE A 166 -7.07 1.02 -15.85
N TRP A 167 -8.26 0.58 -16.24
CA TRP A 167 -8.47 -0.64 -17.03
C TRP A 167 -7.61 -0.70 -18.29
N PHE A 168 -7.46 0.43 -19.00
CA PHE A 168 -6.66 0.51 -20.22
C PHE A 168 -5.15 0.45 -19.96
N CYS A 169 -4.70 0.75 -18.74
CA CYS A 169 -3.29 0.66 -18.36
C CYS A 169 -2.84 -0.77 -18.03
N ARG A 170 -3.77 -1.64 -17.64
CA ARG A 170 -3.45 -2.99 -17.13
C ARG A 170 -3.27 -4.01 -18.25
N ASN A 171 -4.10 -3.94 -19.28
CA ASN A 171 -4.11 -4.91 -20.37
C ASN A 171 -4.04 -4.19 -21.73
N PRO A 172 -3.07 -4.53 -22.60
CA PRO A 172 -2.96 -3.91 -23.92
C PRO A 172 -4.19 -4.14 -24.81
N GLY A 173 -4.92 -5.24 -24.61
CA GLY A 173 -6.18 -5.52 -25.30
C GLY A 173 -7.32 -4.60 -24.92
N LEU A 174 -7.18 -3.85 -23.83
CA LEU A 174 -8.15 -2.86 -23.35
C LEU A 174 -7.70 -1.41 -23.60
N ALA A 175 -6.67 -1.21 -24.42
CA ALA A 175 -6.21 0.12 -24.78
C ALA A 175 -7.35 0.97 -25.31
N LEU A 176 -7.42 2.23 -24.88
CA LEU A 176 -8.51 3.13 -25.21
C LEU A 176 -8.43 3.57 -26.68
N PRO A 177 -9.44 3.28 -27.51
CA PRO A 177 -9.40 3.57 -28.96
C PRO A 177 -9.69 5.05 -29.23
N LEU A 178 -8.66 5.89 -29.24
CA LEU A 178 -8.78 7.32 -29.51
C LEU A 178 -9.26 7.58 -30.95
N ILE A 179 -8.91 6.71 -31.88
CA ILE A 179 -9.35 6.81 -33.28
C ILE A 179 -10.86 6.64 -33.40
N ALA A 180 -11.48 5.83 -32.56
CA ALA A 180 -12.93 5.61 -32.55
C ALA A 180 -13.69 6.71 -31.81
N LEU A 181 -13.04 7.46 -30.91
CA LEU A 181 -13.64 8.52 -30.09
C LEU A 181 -13.57 9.89 -30.83
N GLN A 182 -14.23 10.00 -31.96
CA GLN A 182 -14.09 11.20 -32.82
C GLN A 182 -14.76 12.45 -32.24
N TYR A 183 -15.89 12.30 -31.55
CA TYR A 183 -16.66 13.40 -31.02
C TYR A 183 -16.51 13.62 -29.52
N HIS A 184 -15.96 12.68 -28.81
CA HIS A 184 -15.75 12.78 -27.37
C HIS A 184 -14.27 13.03 -27.07
N GLU A 185 -14.03 14.05 -26.27
CA GLU A 185 -12.71 14.37 -25.74
C GLU A 185 -12.44 13.51 -24.50
N VAL A 186 -11.22 13.00 -24.41
CA VAL A 186 -10.74 12.26 -23.26
C VAL A 186 -9.95 13.20 -22.36
N ARG A 187 -10.30 13.24 -21.08
CA ARG A 187 -9.62 14.05 -20.07
C ARG A 187 -9.20 13.20 -18.88
N ILE A 188 -8.05 13.50 -18.33
CA ILE A 188 -7.62 12.97 -17.04
C ILE A 188 -7.57 14.13 -16.05
N ASN A 189 -8.42 14.06 -15.05
CA ASN A 189 -8.51 15.04 -13.98
C ASN A 189 -7.75 14.54 -12.77
N VAL A 190 -6.81 15.33 -12.27
CA VAL A 190 -6.03 15.00 -11.09
C VAL A 190 -6.29 16.04 -10.02
N THR A 191 -6.75 15.61 -8.87
CA THR A 191 -6.90 16.46 -7.68
C THR A 191 -5.75 16.14 -6.74
N LEU A 192 -4.95 17.15 -6.44
CA LEU A 192 -3.79 17.02 -5.55
C LEU A 192 -4.22 17.14 -4.09
N SER A 193 -3.49 16.47 -3.20
CA SER A 193 -3.67 16.59 -1.76
C SER A 193 -3.19 17.95 -1.26
N PRO A 194 -3.75 18.48 -0.17
CA PRO A 194 -3.27 19.71 0.43
C PRO A 194 -1.86 19.54 0.99
N ALA A 195 -1.09 20.62 1.04
CA ALA A 195 0.29 20.62 1.51
C ALA A 195 0.45 20.09 2.94
N THR A 196 -0.58 20.29 3.78
CA THR A 196 -0.62 19.80 5.16
C THR A 196 -0.52 18.29 5.30
N ASP A 197 -1.01 17.56 4.30
CA ASP A 197 -1.06 16.10 4.32
C ASP A 197 0.22 15.47 3.75
N LEU A 198 1.11 16.29 3.17
CA LEU A 198 2.29 15.83 2.44
C LEU A 198 3.59 15.98 3.21
N VAL A 199 3.60 16.81 4.26
CA VAL A 199 4.80 17.18 4.99
C VAL A 199 4.60 17.00 6.48
N THR A 200 5.60 16.41 7.10
CA THR A 200 5.75 16.39 8.55
C THR A 200 6.75 17.46 8.98
N ALA A 201 6.36 18.25 9.96
CA ALA A 201 7.25 19.19 10.62
C ALA A 201 7.68 18.63 11.97
N ALA A 202 8.93 18.22 12.06
CA ALA A 202 9.51 17.82 13.34
C ALA A 202 10.25 19.01 13.95
N THR A 203 9.56 19.84 14.72
CA THR A 203 10.22 20.70 15.69
C THR A 203 10.00 20.12 17.07
N PRO A 204 11.05 19.78 17.81
CA PRO A 204 10.88 19.42 19.23
C PRO A 204 10.15 20.56 19.96
N GLY A 205 8.90 20.33 20.36
CA GLY A 205 8.11 21.28 21.12
C GLY A 205 7.16 22.22 20.36
N SER A 206 7.02 22.09 19.03
CA SER A 206 6.05 22.89 18.26
C SER A 206 4.87 22.06 17.76
N THR A 207 3.65 22.52 18.02
CA THR A 207 2.39 21.85 17.69
C THR A 207 1.77 22.32 16.37
N THR A 208 2.46 23.09 15.52
CA THR A 208 1.83 23.71 14.34
C THR A 208 2.45 23.27 13.02
N VAL A 209 1.91 22.16 12.46
CA VAL A 209 2.21 21.71 11.09
C VAL A 209 1.71 22.69 10.03
N SER A 210 0.69 23.47 10.32
CA SER A 210 0.15 24.48 9.41
C SER A 210 1.16 25.54 8.97
N ALA A 211 2.13 25.88 9.82
CA ALA A 211 3.17 26.84 9.47
C ALA A 211 4.21 26.26 8.48
N ALA A 212 4.55 24.97 8.61
CA ALA A 212 5.46 24.31 7.67
C ALA A 212 4.81 24.11 6.29
N ALA A 213 3.54 23.78 6.25
CA ALA A 213 2.78 23.62 5.02
C ALA A 213 2.66 24.94 4.22
N ALA A 214 2.56 26.08 4.90
CA ALA A 214 2.50 27.40 4.26
C ALA A 214 3.83 27.82 3.63
N LEU A 215 4.94 27.22 4.05
CA LEU A 215 6.29 27.51 3.55
C LEU A 215 6.73 26.55 2.44
N LEU A 216 5.92 25.54 2.09
CA LEU A 216 6.27 24.61 1.02
C LEU A 216 6.33 25.32 -0.33
N PRO A 217 7.47 25.23 -1.04
CA PRO A 217 7.56 25.73 -2.39
C PRO A 217 6.59 24.96 -3.29
N GLN A 218 6.09 25.62 -4.32
CA GLN A 218 5.16 25.02 -5.27
C GLN A 218 5.84 23.91 -6.09
N ILE A 219 5.04 22.97 -6.60
CA ILE A 219 5.48 21.93 -7.54
C ILE A 219 6.13 22.62 -8.75
N LYS A 220 7.33 22.20 -9.12
CA LYS A 220 8.10 22.82 -10.21
C LYS A 220 7.51 22.49 -11.56
N ASP A 221 7.21 21.21 -11.79
CA ASP A 221 6.66 20.72 -13.05
C ASP A 221 5.83 19.45 -12.79
N MET A 222 4.80 19.28 -13.60
CA MET A 222 3.91 18.11 -13.55
C MET A 222 3.44 17.83 -14.96
N ALA A 223 3.64 16.59 -15.41
CA ALA A 223 3.26 16.16 -16.73
C ALA A 223 2.73 14.72 -16.72
N LEU A 224 1.88 14.40 -17.67
CA LEU A 224 1.38 13.06 -17.89
C LEU A 224 2.12 12.46 -19.09
N TYR A 225 2.71 11.30 -18.92
CA TYR A 225 3.28 10.53 -20.03
C TYR A 225 2.35 9.39 -20.39
N ILE A 226 2.07 9.28 -21.68
CA ILE A 226 1.11 8.33 -22.23
C ILE A 226 1.79 7.53 -23.33
N ASP A 227 1.75 6.23 -23.22
CA ASP A 227 2.17 5.33 -24.28
C ASP A 227 1.07 5.23 -25.33
N TYR A 228 1.30 5.82 -26.49
CA TYR A 228 0.42 5.75 -27.63
C TYR A 228 0.82 4.58 -28.53
N ILE A 229 -0.18 3.92 -29.09
CA ILE A 229 -0.01 2.79 -30.01
C ILE A 229 -0.47 3.21 -31.41
N TYR A 230 0.42 3.03 -32.38
CA TYR A 230 0.15 3.17 -33.79
C TYR A 230 -0.17 1.80 -34.37
N LEU A 231 -1.27 1.69 -35.10
CA LEU A 231 -1.74 0.46 -35.71
C LEU A 231 -1.45 0.44 -37.22
N ASP A 232 -1.42 -0.77 -37.77
CA ASP A 232 -1.37 -0.96 -39.22
C ASP A 232 -2.67 -0.50 -39.89
N VAL A 233 -2.61 -0.20 -41.19
CA VAL A 233 -3.71 0.43 -41.97
C VAL A 233 -5.01 -0.39 -41.89
N ASP A 234 -4.92 -1.71 -41.96
CA ASP A 234 -6.11 -2.58 -41.94
C ASP A 234 -6.79 -2.62 -40.57
N GLU A 235 -6.01 -2.67 -39.50
CA GLU A 235 -6.53 -2.60 -38.13
C GLU A 235 -7.08 -1.22 -37.83
N ARG A 236 -6.37 -0.17 -38.20
CA ARG A 236 -6.79 1.22 -38.04
C ARG A 236 -8.15 1.47 -38.67
N ARG A 237 -8.39 0.97 -39.89
CA ARG A 237 -9.68 1.06 -40.57
C ARG A 237 -10.77 0.33 -39.80
N ARG A 238 -10.47 -0.86 -39.30
CA ARG A 238 -11.38 -1.68 -38.51
C ARG A 238 -11.78 -0.97 -37.21
N PHE A 239 -10.81 -0.42 -36.48
CA PHE A 239 -11.08 0.34 -35.25
C PHE A 239 -11.90 1.62 -35.50
N ALA A 240 -11.69 2.29 -36.62
CA ALA A 240 -12.43 3.51 -36.96
C ALA A 240 -13.88 3.27 -37.38
N GLN A 241 -14.17 2.10 -37.97
CA GLN A 241 -15.48 1.83 -38.59
C GLN A 241 -16.43 0.98 -37.76
N GLN A 242 -15.88 0.11 -36.90
CA GLN A 242 -16.69 -0.80 -36.08
C GLN A 242 -17.05 -0.19 -34.73
N SER A 243 -18.20 -0.60 -34.21
CA SER A 243 -18.53 -0.34 -32.80
C SER A 243 -17.72 -1.27 -31.90
N HIS A 244 -17.28 -0.74 -30.77
CA HIS A 244 -16.48 -1.48 -29.80
C HIS A 244 -17.19 -1.54 -28.45
N GLU A 245 -17.16 -2.71 -27.84
CA GLU A 245 -17.61 -2.93 -26.47
C GLU A 245 -16.47 -3.56 -25.68
N TYR A 246 -16.11 -2.91 -24.59
CA TYR A 246 -15.06 -3.36 -23.69
C TYR A 246 -15.65 -3.71 -22.33
N LEU A 247 -15.34 -4.89 -21.84
CA LEU A 247 -15.57 -5.21 -20.43
C LEU A 247 -14.47 -4.52 -19.62
N ILE A 248 -14.86 -3.58 -18.78
CA ILE A 248 -13.94 -2.78 -17.99
C ILE A 248 -14.11 -3.04 -16.49
N ASP A 249 -13.02 -2.90 -15.78
CA ASP A 249 -13.03 -2.83 -14.32
C ASP A 249 -13.21 -1.39 -13.90
N GLN A 250 -14.08 -1.15 -12.92
CA GLN A 250 -14.27 0.15 -12.29
C GLN A 250 -14.11 0.03 -10.79
N LEU A 251 -13.69 1.12 -10.17
CA LEU A 251 -13.59 1.23 -8.73
C LEU A 251 -14.80 1.96 -8.16
N GLN A 252 -15.47 1.36 -7.20
CA GLN A 252 -16.46 2.03 -6.36
C GLN A 252 -15.85 2.29 -4.98
N PHE A 253 -15.84 3.55 -4.57
CA PHE A 253 -15.58 3.92 -3.19
C PHE A 253 -16.90 3.80 -2.42
N GLY A 254 -17.02 2.68 -1.68
CA GLY A 254 -18.28 2.34 -1.05
C GLY A 254 -18.63 3.22 0.12
N LEU A 255 -17.69 3.44 1.03
CA LEU A 255 -17.97 4.20 2.26
C LEU A 255 -16.67 4.57 3.00
N GLN A 256 -16.71 5.74 3.64
CA GLN A 256 -15.81 6.10 4.72
C GLN A 256 -16.66 6.36 5.98
N GLN A 257 -16.37 5.63 7.04
CA GLN A 257 -17.08 5.79 8.32
C GLN A 257 -16.10 5.78 9.48
N THR A 258 -16.33 6.68 10.44
CA THR A 258 -15.54 6.70 11.68
C THR A 258 -16.22 5.82 12.73
N LEU A 259 -15.50 4.83 13.21
CA LEU A 259 -15.94 3.87 14.21
C LEU A 259 -15.51 4.34 15.61
N THR A 260 -16.47 4.40 16.51
CA THR A 260 -16.26 4.78 17.91
C THR A 260 -16.71 3.72 18.91
N THR A 261 -17.23 2.60 18.41
CA THR A 261 -17.77 1.49 19.19
C THR A 261 -17.14 0.17 18.81
N ALA A 262 -17.13 -0.79 19.73
CA ALA A 262 -16.54 -2.10 19.53
C ALA A 262 -17.29 -3.00 18.54
N ASN A 263 -18.60 -2.83 18.40
CA ASN A 263 -19.43 -3.55 17.46
C ASN A 263 -19.93 -2.57 16.42
N ALA A 264 -19.79 -2.91 15.15
CA ALA A 264 -20.24 -2.06 14.05
C ALA A 264 -21.03 -2.86 13.03
N ARG A 265 -22.10 -2.25 12.54
CA ARG A 265 -22.84 -2.70 11.38
C ARG A 265 -22.74 -1.63 10.32
N ILE A 266 -22.26 -2.00 9.16
CA ILE A 266 -21.99 -1.08 8.07
C ILE A 266 -22.79 -1.51 6.85
N ASP A 267 -23.74 -0.68 6.46
CA ASP A 267 -24.55 -0.92 5.28
C ASP A 267 -23.77 -0.47 4.03
N LEU A 268 -23.69 -1.35 3.07
CA LEU A 268 -22.93 -1.15 1.84
C LEU A 268 -23.89 -0.80 0.71
N THR A 269 -23.69 0.38 0.12
CA THR A 269 -24.42 0.83 -1.07
C THR A 269 -23.54 0.64 -2.29
N LEU A 270 -23.65 -0.52 -2.92
CA LEU A 270 -22.87 -0.89 -4.08
C LEU A 270 -23.77 -1.20 -5.27
N ASN A 271 -23.25 -1.01 -6.46
CA ASN A 271 -23.93 -1.30 -7.73
C ASN A 271 -23.06 -2.22 -8.58
N HIS A 272 -23.65 -2.71 -9.67
CA HIS A 272 -22.98 -3.55 -10.68
C HIS A 272 -22.47 -4.91 -10.16
N PRO A 273 -21.99 -5.78 -11.06
CA PRO A 273 -21.34 -7.04 -10.69
C PRO A 273 -19.97 -6.78 -10.05
N VAL A 274 -19.87 -6.96 -8.74
CA VAL A 274 -18.63 -6.77 -7.96
C VAL A 274 -17.80 -8.04 -7.97
N LYS A 275 -16.51 -7.92 -8.24
CA LYS A 275 -15.52 -9.02 -8.17
C LYS A 275 -15.04 -9.25 -6.76
N GLU A 276 -14.71 -8.18 -6.06
CA GLU A 276 -14.09 -8.21 -4.74
C GLU A 276 -14.41 -6.96 -3.93
N LEU A 277 -14.36 -7.13 -2.63
CA LEU A 277 -14.44 -6.07 -1.64
C LEU A 277 -13.08 -5.95 -0.96
N VAL A 278 -12.59 -4.74 -0.83
CA VAL A 278 -11.34 -4.44 -0.12
C VAL A 278 -11.63 -3.38 0.93
N TRP A 279 -11.24 -3.62 2.18
CA TRP A 279 -11.46 -2.64 3.23
C TRP A 279 -10.30 -2.57 4.21
N VAL A 280 -10.15 -1.40 4.81
CA VAL A 280 -9.07 -1.10 5.74
C VAL A 280 -9.57 -0.35 6.96
N PHE A 281 -8.87 -0.54 8.07
CA PHE A 281 -9.07 0.20 9.31
C PHE A 281 -7.82 1.00 9.62
N GLN A 282 -8.00 2.24 9.98
CA GLN A 282 -6.91 3.12 10.33
C GLN A 282 -7.24 3.91 11.57
N ASP A 283 -6.36 3.92 12.56
CA ASP A 283 -6.48 4.82 13.69
C ASP A 283 -6.44 6.28 13.19
N ALA A 284 -7.50 7.03 13.46
CA ALA A 284 -7.63 8.40 13.00
C ALA A 284 -6.48 9.30 13.49
N ARG A 285 -5.86 8.93 14.61
CA ARG A 285 -4.72 9.67 15.18
C ARG A 285 -3.43 9.51 14.39
N LYS A 286 -3.30 8.46 13.56
CA LYS A 286 -2.14 8.28 12.67
C LYS A 286 -2.12 9.29 11.51
N THR A 287 -3.25 9.87 11.18
CA THR A 287 -3.39 10.89 10.15
C THR A 287 -3.46 12.31 10.71
N ASP A 288 -3.55 12.46 12.04
CA ASP A 288 -3.64 13.76 12.70
C ASP A 288 -2.26 14.18 13.22
N CYS A 289 -1.70 15.20 12.63
CA CYS A 289 -0.40 15.78 12.99
C CYS A 289 -0.34 16.36 14.42
N GLY A 290 -1.48 16.60 15.06
CA GLY A 290 -1.58 17.07 16.44
C GLY A 290 -1.64 15.96 17.48
N SER A 291 -1.69 14.71 17.08
CA SER A 291 -1.89 13.58 17.96
C SER A 291 -0.60 13.18 18.70
N THR A 292 -0.75 12.90 20.00
CA THR A 292 0.34 12.38 20.87
C THR A 292 0.76 10.94 20.52
N LEU A 293 0.04 10.28 19.61
CA LEU A 293 0.37 8.92 19.10
C LEU A 293 1.33 8.90 17.91
N THR A 294 1.74 10.04 17.42
CA THR A 294 2.90 10.11 16.53
C THR A 294 4.13 9.70 17.35
N LEU A 295 4.25 8.38 17.48
CA LEU A 295 5.09 7.68 18.45
C LEU A 295 6.58 7.90 18.30
N ASN A 296 7.03 8.49 17.21
CA ASN A 296 8.41 8.87 17.00
C ASN A 296 8.44 10.12 16.13
N ALA A 297 8.45 11.28 16.78
CA ALA A 297 8.85 12.56 16.18
C ALA A 297 8.05 12.99 14.92
N GLY A 298 6.72 13.12 15.05
CA GLY A 298 5.97 13.98 14.12
C GLY A 298 5.69 13.44 12.73
N PHE A 299 5.85 12.14 12.47
CA PHE A 299 5.50 11.52 11.20
C PHE A 299 4.07 11.01 11.20
N THR A 300 3.25 11.47 10.28
CA THR A 300 1.98 10.83 9.97
C THR A 300 2.24 9.50 9.25
N GLN A 301 1.34 8.54 9.42
CA GLN A 301 1.43 7.23 8.75
C GLN A 301 0.16 6.99 7.93
N PRO A 302 0.00 7.68 6.80
CA PRO A 302 -1.25 7.68 6.04
C PRO A 302 -1.63 6.31 5.49
N PHE A 303 -0.65 5.46 5.20
CA PHE A 303 -0.88 4.10 4.67
C PHE A 303 -0.54 3.00 5.69
N SER A 304 -0.72 3.29 6.98
CA SER A 304 -0.59 2.30 8.05
C SER A 304 -1.96 1.90 8.56
N TYR A 305 -2.31 0.65 8.36
CA TYR A 305 -3.59 0.08 8.77
C TYR A 305 -3.45 -0.76 10.02
N ASP A 306 -4.57 -1.02 10.68
CA ASP A 306 -4.62 -1.72 11.96
C ASP A 306 -5.50 -2.97 11.85
N ASP A 307 -5.02 -4.08 12.41
CA ASP A 307 -5.83 -5.27 12.60
C ASP A 307 -6.62 -5.13 13.91
N ILE A 308 -7.85 -4.70 13.77
CA ILE A 308 -8.75 -4.46 14.92
C ILE A 308 -9.96 -5.39 14.94
N VAL A 309 -10.12 -6.23 13.91
CA VAL A 309 -11.31 -7.08 13.76
C VAL A 309 -11.07 -8.44 14.39
N ASN A 310 -11.84 -8.77 15.42
CA ASN A 310 -11.82 -10.11 15.97
C ASN A 310 -12.64 -11.06 15.08
N ARG A 311 -13.90 -10.69 14.76
CA ARG A 311 -14.77 -11.48 13.89
C ARG A 311 -15.59 -10.60 12.98
N ALA A 312 -15.85 -11.09 11.79
CA ALA A 312 -16.70 -10.44 10.81
C ALA A 312 -17.55 -11.44 10.03
N ARG A 313 -18.69 -10.96 9.53
CA ARG A 313 -19.58 -11.66 8.61
C ARG A 313 -20.23 -10.69 7.63
N LEU A 314 -20.55 -11.19 6.46
CA LEU A 314 -21.24 -10.44 5.41
C LEU A 314 -22.67 -10.95 5.32
N GLN A 315 -23.63 -10.05 5.45
CA GLN A 315 -25.06 -10.34 5.29
C GLN A 315 -25.56 -9.76 3.97
N ILE A 316 -26.29 -10.58 3.22
CA ILE A 316 -26.93 -10.19 1.95
C ILE A 316 -28.42 -10.45 2.10
N ASN A 317 -29.24 -9.41 1.97
CA ASN A 317 -30.70 -9.49 2.18
C ASN A 317 -31.08 -10.16 3.52
N GLY A 318 -30.29 -9.85 4.57
CA GLY A 318 -30.51 -10.37 5.91
C GLY A 318 -30.04 -11.81 6.15
N GLN A 319 -29.47 -12.47 5.14
CA GLN A 319 -28.88 -13.81 5.27
C GLN A 319 -27.37 -13.75 5.28
N ASP A 320 -26.73 -14.53 6.16
CA ASP A 320 -25.27 -14.60 6.21
C ASP A 320 -24.72 -15.28 4.95
N ARG A 321 -23.84 -14.58 4.22
CA ARG A 321 -23.16 -15.12 3.03
C ARG A 321 -22.18 -16.22 3.40
N PHE A 322 -21.59 -16.10 4.58
CA PHE A 322 -20.69 -17.07 5.21
C PHE A 322 -20.81 -16.96 6.73
N ASP A 323 -20.50 -18.05 7.42
CA ASP A 323 -20.44 -18.06 8.87
C ASP A 323 -19.40 -17.07 9.38
N GLU A 324 -19.60 -16.58 10.60
CA GLU A 324 -18.71 -15.65 11.25
C GLU A 324 -17.26 -16.16 11.22
N ARG A 325 -16.35 -15.33 10.69
CA ARG A 325 -14.92 -15.63 10.54
C ARG A 325 -14.07 -14.70 11.38
N TYR A 326 -12.92 -15.20 11.83
CA TYR A 326 -11.89 -14.37 12.45
C TYR A 326 -11.35 -13.33 11.47
N GLY A 327 -10.95 -12.15 11.97
CA GLY A 327 -10.40 -11.06 11.16
C GLY A 327 -9.21 -11.49 10.30
N ASP A 328 -8.33 -12.30 10.86
CA ASP A 328 -7.16 -12.88 10.17
C ASP A 328 -7.50 -13.57 8.84
N TYR A 329 -8.70 -14.14 8.72
CA TYR A 329 -9.15 -14.76 7.48
C TYR A 329 -9.16 -13.80 6.30
N PHE A 330 -9.59 -12.55 6.52
CA PHE A 330 -9.79 -11.59 5.44
C PHE A 330 -8.48 -10.98 4.95
N TRP A 331 -7.46 -10.85 5.79
CA TRP A 331 -6.20 -10.22 5.37
C TRP A 331 -5.03 -11.20 5.20
N LYS A 332 -5.16 -12.45 5.68
CA LYS A 332 -4.16 -13.51 5.48
C LYS A 332 -4.60 -14.53 4.42
N VAL A 333 -5.78 -15.14 4.61
CA VAL A 333 -6.22 -16.28 3.79
C VAL A 333 -6.77 -15.83 2.45
N GLN A 334 -7.63 -14.82 2.43
CA GLN A 334 -8.23 -14.30 1.19
C GLN A 334 -7.20 -13.75 0.20
N PRO A 335 -6.24 -12.89 0.59
CA PRO A 335 -5.19 -12.46 -0.31
C PRO A 335 -4.30 -13.62 -0.79
N TYR A 336 -3.95 -14.56 0.08
CA TYR A 336 -3.17 -15.73 -0.32
C TYR A 336 -3.85 -16.59 -1.39
N GLN A 337 -5.18 -16.73 -1.31
CA GLN A 337 -5.94 -17.57 -2.25
C GLN A 337 -6.25 -16.89 -3.57
N HIS A 338 -6.41 -15.55 -3.57
CA HIS A 338 -7.00 -14.83 -4.69
C HIS A 338 -6.07 -13.80 -5.32
N HIS A 339 -4.98 -13.41 -4.63
CA HIS A 339 -4.05 -12.39 -5.09
C HIS A 339 -2.65 -12.93 -5.30
N THR A 340 -1.92 -12.34 -6.25
CA THR A 340 -0.54 -12.70 -6.57
C THR A 340 0.48 -11.97 -5.71
N GLY A 341 0.13 -10.80 -5.17
CA GLY A 341 0.90 -10.08 -4.18
C GLY A 341 0.59 -10.58 -2.77
N GLY A 342 1.57 -10.59 -1.89
CA GLY A 342 1.31 -10.83 -0.48
C GLY A 342 1.00 -9.51 0.21
N ALA A 343 -0.04 -9.47 1.04
CA ALA A 343 -0.26 -8.37 1.99
C ALA A 343 0.92 -8.19 2.98
N PHE A 344 1.88 -9.06 2.89
CA PHE A 344 3.15 -9.09 3.59
C PHE A 344 4.26 -8.45 2.75
N PHE A 345 4.14 -7.17 2.45
CA PHE A 345 5.38 -6.46 2.21
C PHE A 345 6.00 -6.21 3.59
N PRO A 346 7.14 -6.85 3.89
CA PRO A 346 7.99 -6.30 4.88
C PRO A 346 8.28 -4.89 4.35
N MET A 347 7.59 -3.87 4.87
CA MET A 347 8.17 -2.57 4.84
C MET A 347 9.56 -2.83 5.40
N ARG A 348 10.56 -2.75 4.55
CA ARG A 348 11.93 -2.72 5.00
C ARG A 348 11.98 -1.49 5.89
N SER A 349 11.59 -1.67 7.14
CA SER A 349 12.16 -0.87 8.19
C SER A 349 13.63 -0.93 7.82
N GLN A 350 14.18 0.19 7.34
CA GLN A 350 15.62 0.25 7.25
C GLN A 350 16.07 -0.29 8.59
N VAL A 351 16.77 -1.42 8.55
CA VAL A 351 17.52 -1.87 9.68
C VAL A 351 18.59 -0.80 9.84
N THR A 352 18.21 0.31 10.45
CA THR A 352 19.14 1.05 11.25
C THR A 352 19.75 0.00 12.14
N ALA A 353 21.06 -0.09 12.11
CA ALA A 353 21.81 -0.93 13.00
C ALA A 353 21.07 -1.03 14.33
N PRO A 354 20.87 -2.24 14.89
CA PRO A 354 19.94 -2.48 15.98
C PRO A 354 20.00 -1.32 16.96
N ALA A 355 18.86 -0.65 17.16
CA ALA A 355 18.85 0.56 17.97
C ALA A 355 19.36 0.18 19.35
N ALA A 356 20.59 0.55 19.64
CA ALA A 356 21.17 0.30 20.93
C ALA A 356 20.44 1.21 21.93
N LEU A 357 19.54 0.64 22.68
CA LEU A 357 18.92 1.32 23.81
C LEU A 357 19.98 1.50 24.88
N THR A 358 20.44 2.71 25.09
CA THR A 358 21.40 3.00 26.16
C THR A 358 20.62 3.44 27.39
N VAL A 359 20.69 2.65 28.45
CA VAL A 359 20.21 3.06 29.77
C VAL A 359 21.37 3.76 30.48
N LEU A 360 21.10 4.97 30.97
CA LEU A 360 22.16 5.85 31.50
C LEU A 360 22.91 5.30 32.71
N ALA A 361 24.13 5.79 32.88
CA ALA A 361 25.03 5.40 33.95
C ALA A 361 24.39 5.60 35.35
N GLY A 362 24.50 4.60 36.21
CA GLY A 362 23.99 4.64 37.56
C GLY A 362 22.54 4.16 37.75
N SER A 363 21.81 3.88 36.68
CA SER A 363 20.42 3.42 36.77
C SER A 363 20.27 1.89 36.84
N CYS A 364 21.31 1.13 36.54
CA CYS A 364 21.23 -0.34 36.51
C CYS A 364 22.12 -0.98 37.57
N SER A 365 21.66 -2.12 38.08
CA SER A 365 22.48 -3.01 38.95
C SER A 365 22.28 -4.46 38.50
N VAL A 366 23.32 -5.26 38.70
CA VAL A 366 23.27 -6.69 38.38
C VAL A 366 23.74 -7.50 39.59
N THR A 367 23.03 -8.58 39.87
CA THR A 367 23.38 -9.54 40.93
C THR A 367 23.16 -10.95 40.38
N GLY A 368 24.26 -11.65 40.11
CA GLY A 368 24.18 -12.95 39.45
C GLY A 368 23.59 -12.86 38.07
N ASP A 369 22.45 -13.49 37.87
CA ASP A 369 21.67 -13.53 36.63
C ASP A 369 20.48 -12.56 36.60
N VAL A 370 20.33 -11.72 37.63
CA VAL A 370 19.26 -10.73 37.72
C VAL A 370 19.79 -9.33 37.45
N LEU A 371 19.28 -8.72 36.39
CA LEU A 371 19.49 -7.32 36.04
C LEU A 371 18.35 -6.47 36.59
N THR A 372 18.64 -5.48 37.39
CA THR A 372 17.67 -4.48 37.87
C THR A 372 17.91 -3.16 37.16
N VAL A 373 16.87 -2.68 36.47
CA VAL A 373 16.85 -1.39 35.78
C VAL A 373 16.11 -0.40 36.65
N GLY A 374 16.79 0.65 37.08
CA GLY A 374 16.25 1.74 37.87
C GLY A 374 15.73 2.91 37.04
N ALA A 375 15.27 3.95 37.71
CA ALA A 375 14.94 5.22 37.06
C ALA A 375 16.24 5.94 36.66
N ASP A 376 16.15 6.74 35.58
CA ASP A 376 17.24 7.60 35.17
C ASP A 376 17.58 8.61 36.29
N PRO A 377 18.83 8.60 36.83
CA PRO A 377 19.21 9.50 37.92
C PRO A 377 19.19 10.99 37.52
N ALA A 378 19.26 11.30 36.21
CA ALA A 378 19.26 12.68 35.73
C ALA A 378 17.87 13.26 35.57
N SER A 379 16.88 12.44 35.20
CA SER A 379 15.51 12.89 34.90
C SER A 379 14.46 12.35 35.89
N GLY A 380 14.79 11.35 36.70
CA GLY A 380 13.83 10.68 37.61
C GLY A 380 12.73 9.90 36.89
N THR A 381 12.80 9.83 35.56
CA THR A 381 11.82 9.15 34.72
C THR A 381 12.26 7.74 34.37
N ALA A 382 11.32 6.80 34.28
CA ALA A 382 11.59 5.46 33.78
C ALA A 382 12.05 5.53 32.31
N PRO A 383 12.95 4.59 31.88
CA PRO A 383 13.37 4.53 30.48
C PRO A 383 12.16 4.49 29.56
N GLN A 384 12.14 5.37 28.56
CA GLN A 384 11.00 5.55 27.66
C GLN A 384 10.86 4.44 26.64
N GLN A 385 11.94 3.69 26.39
CA GLN A 385 11.97 2.63 25.39
C GLN A 385 11.72 1.25 26.02
N LEU A 386 11.10 0.38 25.25
CA LEU A 386 10.69 -0.94 25.70
C LEU A 386 11.88 -1.92 25.67
N ILE A 387 12.22 -2.50 26.80
CA ILE A 387 13.16 -3.62 26.92
C ILE A 387 12.37 -4.89 26.59
N VAL A 388 12.87 -5.75 25.71
CA VAL A 388 12.16 -6.96 25.25
C VAL A 388 12.97 -8.22 25.55
N GLU A 389 12.30 -9.35 25.68
CA GLU A 389 12.95 -10.67 25.77
C GLU A 389 13.77 -10.94 24.51
N GLY A 390 14.93 -11.57 24.65
CA GLY A 390 15.86 -11.81 23.56
C GLY A 390 16.79 -10.63 23.24
N ALA A 391 16.61 -9.45 23.86
CA ALA A 391 17.55 -8.34 23.68
C ALA A 391 18.92 -8.70 24.23
N THR A 392 19.98 -8.45 23.45
CA THR A 392 21.36 -8.64 23.94
C THR A 392 21.74 -7.53 24.90
N VAL A 393 22.42 -7.89 25.95
CA VAL A 393 22.84 -7.00 27.05
C VAL A 393 24.34 -6.80 26.99
N SER A 394 24.79 -5.56 26.94
CA SER A 394 26.18 -5.18 27.00
C SER A 394 26.38 -3.95 27.89
N THR A 395 27.60 -3.68 28.29
CA THR A 395 27.94 -2.47 29.05
C THR A 395 29.11 -1.75 28.40
N THR A 396 29.22 -0.46 28.71
CA THR A 396 30.38 0.34 28.30
C THR A 396 31.67 -0.10 29.01
N SER A 397 31.55 -0.83 30.12
CA SER A 397 32.70 -1.41 30.87
C SER A 397 32.89 -2.85 30.43
N PRO A 398 34.02 -3.18 29.77
CA PRO A 398 34.27 -4.53 29.31
C PRO A 398 34.38 -5.51 30.48
N GLY A 399 33.83 -6.72 30.30
CA GLY A 399 33.97 -7.82 31.28
C GLY A 399 32.82 -7.93 32.29
N THR A 400 31.72 -7.18 32.13
CA THR A 400 30.54 -7.30 33.02
C THR A 400 29.64 -8.46 32.62
N PHE A 401 29.38 -8.62 31.33
CA PHE A 401 28.57 -9.70 30.78
C PHE A 401 29.36 -10.55 29.77
N ALA A 402 28.99 -11.82 29.67
CA ALA A 402 29.51 -12.68 28.62
C ALA A 402 29.01 -12.18 27.23
N PRO A 403 29.81 -12.31 26.15
CA PRO A 403 29.37 -11.98 24.82
C PRO A 403 28.13 -12.81 24.45
N GLY A 404 27.05 -12.13 24.02
CA GLY A 404 25.80 -12.79 23.64
C GLY A 404 24.79 -13.00 24.78
N THR A 405 25.06 -12.50 26.00
CA THR A 405 24.05 -12.51 27.09
C THR A 405 22.79 -11.81 26.65
N ILE A 406 21.65 -12.46 26.82
CA ILE A 406 20.32 -11.93 26.44
C ILE A 406 19.40 -11.84 27.65
N ILE A 407 18.34 -11.03 27.53
CA ILE A 407 17.23 -11.06 28.48
C ILE A 407 16.41 -12.32 28.19
N GLN A 408 16.35 -13.22 29.14
CA GLN A 408 15.66 -14.48 29.02
C GLN A 408 14.17 -14.35 29.37
N SER A 409 13.87 -13.59 30.43
CA SER A 409 12.50 -13.35 30.86
C SER A 409 12.37 -12.08 31.69
N PHE A 410 11.16 -11.63 31.86
CA PHE A 410 10.83 -10.51 32.73
C PHE A 410 10.66 -11.00 34.18
N GLY A 411 11.26 -10.29 35.12
CA GLY A 411 10.96 -10.42 36.55
C GLY A 411 9.78 -9.48 36.94
N THR A 412 10.11 -8.40 37.65
CA THR A 412 9.14 -7.35 37.96
C THR A 412 9.04 -6.30 36.87
N GLY A 413 9.94 -6.32 35.88
CA GLY A 413 9.98 -5.40 34.76
C GLY A 413 8.90 -5.71 33.73
N SER A 414 8.33 -4.68 33.14
CA SER A 414 7.34 -4.75 32.04
C SER A 414 7.86 -4.07 30.78
N GLY A 415 9.17 -4.24 30.50
CA GLY A 415 9.83 -3.60 29.36
C GLY A 415 10.41 -2.21 29.67
N LYS A 416 10.37 -1.76 30.92
CA LYS A 416 10.89 -0.45 31.38
C LYS A 416 11.70 -0.66 32.65
N GLN A 417 11.37 0.07 33.72
CA GLN A 417 11.97 -0.12 35.03
C GLN A 417 11.52 -1.45 35.65
N GLY A 418 12.45 -2.16 36.34
CA GLY A 418 12.15 -3.43 37.00
C GLY A 418 13.30 -4.43 36.92
N THR A 419 13.03 -5.68 37.26
CA THR A 419 14.00 -6.77 37.22
C THR A 419 13.82 -7.63 35.97
N TYR A 420 14.94 -8.11 35.43
CA TYR A 420 15.04 -8.94 34.23
C TYR A 420 16.00 -10.10 34.49
N GLN A 421 15.62 -11.28 34.04
CA GLN A 421 16.45 -12.48 34.11
C GLN A 421 17.36 -12.54 32.89
N LEU A 422 18.65 -12.76 33.10
CA LEU A 422 19.66 -12.94 32.06
C LEU A 422 19.85 -14.40 31.70
N SER A 423 20.22 -14.68 30.44
CA SER A 423 20.56 -16.05 30.01
C SER A 423 21.84 -16.58 30.62
N GLU A 424 22.76 -15.69 30.95
CA GLU A 424 24.04 -16.01 31.59
C GLU A 424 24.24 -15.06 32.77
N PRO A 425 24.79 -15.56 33.88
CA PRO A 425 25.10 -14.71 35.04
C PRO A 425 26.19 -13.70 34.69
N SER A 426 26.19 -12.58 35.39
CA SER A 426 27.23 -11.58 35.23
C SER A 426 28.61 -12.17 35.60
N LEU A 427 29.62 -11.75 34.86
CA LEU A 427 31.01 -12.20 35.11
C LEU A 427 31.62 -11.60 36.39
N LEU A 428 30.92 -10.64 36.99
CA LEU A 428 31.35 -9.97 38.21
C LEU A 428 30.78 -10.69 39.45
N THR A 429 31.57 -10.87 40.46
CA THR A 429 31.14 -11.46 41.74
C THR A 429 30.50 -10.39 42.63
N GLY A 430 29.27 -10.65 43.10
CA GLY A 430 28.52 -9.74 43.98
C GLY A 430 27.59 -8.82 43.24
N THR A 431 26.99 -7.87 43.97
CA THR A 431 26.08 -6.86 43.38
C THR A 431 26.87 -5.67 42.85
N THR A 432 26.80 -5.45 41.56
CA THR A 432 27.41 -4.27 40.92
C THR A 432 26.34 -3.25 40.63
N THR A 433 26.49 -2.03 41.10
CA THR A 433 25.57 -0.91 40.95
C THR A 433 26.19 0.18 40.07
N GLY A 434 25.37 1.06 39.51
CA GLY A 434 25.84 2.19 38.71
C GLY A 434 26.31 1.80 37.32
N LEU A 435 25.74 0.73 36.75
CA LEU A 435 26.08 0.27 35.41
C LEU A 435 25.33 1.06 34.32
N SER A 436 26.09 1.44 33.30
CA SER A 436 25.50 1.82 32.02
C SER A 436 25.28 0.58 31.16
N VAL A 437 24.04 0.18 31.00
CA VAL A 437 23.67 -1.02 30.23
C VAL A 437 23.15 -0.60 28.88
N ILE A 438 23.64 -1.24 27.83
CA ILE A 438 23.19 -1.10 26.46
C ILE A 438 22.38 -2.33 26.13
N PHE A 439 21.09 -2.13 25.85
CA PHE A 439 20.24 -3.17 25.32
C PHE A 439 20.26 -3.07 23.79
N THR A 440 20.75 -4.09 23.13
CA THR A 440 20.62 -4.22 21.69
C THR A 440 19.43 -5.14 21.44
N LEU A 441 18.38 -4.57 20.88
CA LEU A 441 17.20 -5.35 20.54
C LEU A 441 17.61 -6.51 19.63
N PRO A 442 17.06 -7.73 19.83
CA PRO A 442 17.28 -8.81 18.90
C PRO A 442 16.96 -8.27 17.52
N ASN A 443 17.79 -8.62 16.56
CA ASN A 443 17.57 -8.25 15.17
C ASN A 443 16.22 -8.81 14.76
N LEU A 444 15.17 -8.13 15.15
CA LEU A 444 13.82 -8.30 14.63
C LEU A 444 13.87 -7.81 13.18
N ASN A 445 14.72 -8.51 12.38
CA ASN A 445 14.77 -8.36 10.94
C ASN A 445 13.42 -8.65 10.31
N TYR A 446 12.42 -8.89 11.14
CA TYR A 446 11.05 -9.16 10.80
C TYR A 446 10.12 -8.81 11.98
N THR A 447 9.86 -7.53 12.21
CA THR A 447 8.46 -7.17 12.40
C THR A 447 7.94 -6.93 11.00
N PRO A 448 7.18 -7.83 10.41
CA PRO A 448 6.29 -7.41 9.37
C PRO A 448 5.44 -6.32 10.02
N HIS A 449 5.58 -5.07 9.58
CA HIS A 449 4.50 -4.12 9.74
C HIS A 449 3.41 -4.70 8.87
N GLU A 450 2.63 -5.59 9.49
CA GLU A 450 1.47 -6.18 8.91
C GLU A 450 0.57 -5.00 8.60
N ASN A 451 0.45 -4.65 7.32
CA ASN A 451 -0.59 -3.75 6.85
C ASN A 451 -1.79 -4.64 6.53
N PRO A 452 -2.71 -4.84 7.46
CA PRO A 452 -3.85 -5.72 7.27
C PRO A 452 -4.81 -5.09 6.27
N ILE A 453 -4.69 -5.49 5.02
CA ILE A 453 -5.61 -5.16 3.95
C ILE A 453 -6.62 -6.30 3.89
N ASN A 454 -7.84 -6.03 4.32
CA ASN A 454 -8.87 -7.02 4.33
C ASN A 454 -9.51 -7.14 2.95
N VAL A 455 -9.66 -8.37 2.48
CA VAL A 455 -10.22 -8.70 1.17
C VAL A 455 -11.30 -9.76 1.31
N TYR A 456 -12.34 -9.65 0.51
CA TYR A 456 -13.30 -10.73 0.25
C TYR A 456 -13.59 -10.80 -1.23
N SER A 457 -13.16 -11.89 -1.87
CA SER A 457 -13.35 -12.10 -3.30
C SER A 457 -14.58 -12.96 -3.59
N PHE A 458 -15.41 -12.52 -4.55
CA PHE A 458 -16.47 -13.30 -5.17
C PHE A 458 -15.97 -14.05 -6.41
N ALA A 459 -14.83 -13.60 -6.95
CA ALA A 459 -14.15 -14.19 -8.09
C ALA A 459 -13.08 -15.20 -7.64
N LEU A 460 -12.76 -16.15 -8.48
CA LEU A 460 -11.64 -17.08 -8.24
C LEU A 460 -10.29 -16.37 -8.45
N GLN A 461 -10.19 -15.55 -9.47
CA GLN A 461 -9.00 -14.80 -9.86
C GLN A 461 -9.40 -13.34 -10.17
N PRO A 462 -9.52 -12.48 -9.14
CA PRO A 462 -10.00 -11.11 -9.33
C PRO A 462 -9.00 -10.20 -10.06
N GLU A 463 -7.73 -10.55 -10.12
CA GLU A 463 -6.69 -9.79 -10.82
C GLU A 463 -6.75 -9.98 -12.33
N GLU A 464 -7.24 -11.13 -12.79
CA GLU A 464 -7.31 -11.41 -14.21
C GLU A 464 -8.48 -10.68 -14.89
N HIS A 465 -8.26 -10.32 -16.15
CA HIS A 465 -9.29 -9.68 -16.96
C HIS A 465 -10.45 -10.62 -17.28
N GLN A 466 -10.19 -11.92 -17.43
CA GLN A 466 -11.23 -12.92 -17.69
C GLN A 466 -12.13 -13.09 -16.46
N PRO A 467 -13.46 -12.88 -16.60
CA PRO A 467 -14.38 -13.05 -15.49
C PRO A 467 -14.33 -14.45 -14.91
N SER A 468 -14.14 -14.54 -13.61
CA SER A 468 -14.09 -15.81 -12.86
C SER A 468 -15.10 -15.91 -11.72
N GLY A 469 -16.02 -14.98 -11.64
CA GLY A 469 -17.10 -14.92 -10.65
C GLY A 469 -17.39 -13.48 -10.23
N THR A 470 -18.66 -13.22 -9.88
CA THR A 470 -19.12 -11.91 -9.42
C THR A 470 -20.36 -12.05 -8.55
N CYS A 471 -20.61 -11.02 -7.74
CA CYS A 471 -21.87 -10.81 -7.06
C CYS A 471 -22.52 -9.52 -7.58
N ASN A 472 -23.72 -9.63 -8.15
CA ASN A 472 -24.41 -8.47 -8.73
C ASN A 472 -25.17 -7.69 -7.65
N PHE A 473 -24.57 -6.60 -7.17
CA PHE A 473 -25.16 -5.77 -6.14
C PHE A 473 -26.34 -4.93 -6.63
N SER A 474 -26.49 -4.69 -7.92
CA SER A 474 -27.69 -4.04 -8.46
C SER A 474 -28.99 -4.86 -8.29
N ARG A 475 -28.88 -6.14 -7.89
CA ARG A 475 -30.01 -7.05 -7.63
C ARG A 475 -30.18 -7.38 -6.16
N ILE A 476 -29.41 -6.75 -5.29
CA ILE A 476 -29.40 -6.96 -3.84
C ILE A 476 -29.90 -5.69 -3.19
N ASP A 477 -30.95 -5.82 -2.39
CA ASP A 477 -31.58 -4.66 -1.75
C ASP A 477 -30.77 -4.16 -0.55
N THR A 478 -30.23 -5.08 0.25
CA THR A 478 -29.46 -4.74 1.45
C THR A 478 -28.22 -5.60 1.59
N THR A 479 -27.10 -4.96 1.83
CA THR A 479 -25.84 -5.64 2.15
C THR A 479 -25.23 -4.99 3.36
N THR A 480 -24.96 -5.79 4.40
CA THR A 480 -24.42 -5.29 5.67
C THR A 480 -23.17 -6.07 6.03
N LEU A 481 -22.08 -5.38 6.26
CA LEU A 481 -20.87 -5.94 6.86
C LEU A 481 -20.96 -5.77 8.38
N VAL A 482 -20.96 -6.88 9.08
CA VAL A 482 -21.12 -6.93 10.54
C VAL A 482 -19.78 -7.28 11.17
N PHE A 483 -19.34 -6.43 12.08
CA PHE A 483 -18.15 -6.66 12.91
C PHE A 483 -18.58 -6.92 14.33
N ASP A 484 -18.29 -8.11 14.82
CA ASP A 484 -18.54 -8.50 16.21
C ASP A 484 -17.21 -8.45 16.97
N SER A 485 -17.16 -7.60 17.97
CA SER A 485 -15.99 -7.38 18.82
C SER A 485 -14.74 -6.94 18.03
N ILE A 486 -14.62 -5.64 17.81
CA ILE A 486 -13.40 -5.04 17.23
C ILE A 486 -12.32 -5.03 18.32
N PHE A 487 -11.49 -6.09 18.38
CA PHE A 487 -10.36 -6.21 19.31
C PHE A 487 -9.28 -7.14 18.80
N THR A 488 -8.05 -6.67 18.81
CA THR A 488 -6.85 -7.51 18.92
C THR A 488 -6.14 -7.19 20.25
N ALA A 489 -5.58 -8.20 20.88
CA ALA A 489 -4.87 -8.01 22.15
C ALA A 489 -3.73 -6.98 21.97
N GLY A 490 -3.80 -5.88 22.76
CA GLY A 490 -2.79 -4.83 22.75
C GLY A 490 -3.15 -3.54 22.02
N ILE A 491 -4.19 -3.51 21.20
CA ILE A 491 -4.69 -2.30 20.54
C ILE A 491 -5.86 -1.72 21.34
N ALA A 492 -5.87 -0.40 21.56
CA ALA A 492 -6.95 0.26 22.27
C ALA A 492 -8.28 0.12 21.53
N LYS A 493 -9.36 -0.16 22.25
CA LYS A 493 -10.73 -0.20 21.70
C LYS A 493 -11.07 1.10 20.96
N PRO A 494 -11.84 1.05 19.87
CA PRO A 494 -12.45 2.25 19.31
C PRO A 494 -13.28 2.93 20.40
N THR A 495 -12.96 4.17 20.66
CA THR A 495 -13.68 5.04 21.59
C THR A 495 -13.86 6.42 20.96
N LYS A 496 -14.62 7.30 21.59
CA LYS A 496 -14.68 8.70 21.12
C LYS A 496 -13.32 9.39 21.12
N SER A 497 -12.41 8.99 22.01
CA SER A 497 -11.04 9.53 22.09
C SER A 497 -10.04 8.78 21.20
N THR A 498 -10.37 7.57 20.74
CA THR A 498 -9.55 6.74 19.85
C THR A 498 -10.41 6.22 18.69
N PRO A 499 -10.86 7.10 17.79
CA PRO A 499 -11.69 6.69 16.67
C PRO A 499 -10.87 6.01 15.60
N PHE A 500 -11.47 5.02 14.90
CA PHE A 500 -10.90 4.38 13.73
C PHE A 500 -11.68 4.77 12.48
N ASN A 501 -10.97 5.06 11.42
CA ASN A 501 -11.55 5.29 10.11
C ASN A 501 -11.63 3.96 9.36
N PHE A 502 -12.84 3.56 9.03
CA PHE A 502 -13.14 2.46 8.12
C PHE A 502 -13.29 3.02 6.71
N ARG A 503 -12.63 2.42 5.75
CA ARG A 503 -12.78 2.74 4.32
C ARG A 503 -12.92 1.46 3.53
N MET A 504 -13.84 1.46 2.56
CA MET A 504 -14.12 0.32 1.72
C MET A 504 -14.12 0.69 0.25
N TYR A 505 -13.54 -0.21 -0.53
CA TYR A 505 -13.46 -0.17 -1.98
C TYR A 505 -14.06 -1.45 -2.55
N ALA A 506 -14.72 -1.34 -3.69
CA ALA A 506 -15.23 -2.48 -4.43
C ALA A 506 -14.79 -2.39 -5.88
N VAL A 507 -14.29 -3.48 -6.43
CA VAL A 507 -13.96 -3.58 -7.85
C VAL A 507 -15.10 -4.29 -8.56
N ASN A 508 -15.70 -3.62 -9.54
CA ASN A 508 -16.83 -4.15 -10.30
C ASN A 508 -16.55 -4.15 -11.80
N TYR A 509 -17.34 -4.93 -12.51
CA TYR A 509 -17.38 -4.88 -13.97
C TYR A 509 -18.42 -3.90 -14.47
N ASN A 510 -18.08 -3.23 -15.58
CA ASN A 510 -19.02 -2.49 -16.39
C ASN A 510 -18.66 -2.65 -17.87
N ILE A 511 -19.52 -2.20 -18.77
CA ILE A 511 -19.28 -2.23 -20.21
C ILE A 511 -19.07 -0.79 -20.70
N PHE A 512 -17.89 -0.54 -21.25
CA PHE A 512 -17.58 0.69 -21.97
C PHE A 512 -17.86 0.48 -23.45
N ARG A 513 -18.76 1.27 -24.00
CA ARG A 513 -19.20 1.18 -25.40
C ARG A 513 -18.72 2.38 -26.18
N VAL A 514 -18.15 2.14 -27.36
CA VAL A 514 -17.77 3.17 -28.33
C VAL A 514 -18.57 2.93 -29.62
N MET A 515 -19.46 3.85 -29.94
CA MET A 515 -20.31 3.79 -31.11
C MET A 515 -20.41 5.16 -31.78
N SER A 516 -20.34 5.20 -33.10
CA SER A 516 -20.54 6.43 -33.92
C SER A 516 -19.66 7.61 -33.45
N GLY A 517 -18.44 7.35 -33.02
CA GLY A 517 -17.53 8.39 -32.56
C GLY A 517 -17.73 8.85 -31.11
N MET A 518 -18.68 8.26 -30.39
CA MET A 518 -19.00 8.59 -28.99
C MET A 518 -18.68 7.40 -28.08
N GLY A 519 -18.11 7.68 -26.93
CA GLY A 519 -17.84 6.69 -25.87
C GLY A 519 -18.68 6.96 -24.63
N GLY A 520 -19.12 5.90 -23.96
CA GLY A 520 -19.86 6.00 -22.70
C GLY A 520 -20.06 4.65 -22.03
N LEU A 521 -20.54 4.66 -20.80
CA LEU A 521 -20.90 3.45 -20.07
C LEU A 521 -22.25 2.92 -20.57
N ALA A 522 -22.34 1.61 -20.77
CA ALA A 522 -23.59 0.95 -21.13
C ALA A 522 -24.57 0.93 -19.95
N TYR A 523 -24.03 0.85 -18.73
CA TYR A 523 -24.80 0.89 -17.50
C TYR A 523 -24.31 2.06 -16.66
N SER A 524 -25.13 3.09 -16.54
CA SER A 524 -24.91 4.21 -15.61
C SER A 524 -25.63 3.95 -14.30
N ASN A 525 -25.08 4.43 -13.20
CA ASN A 525 -25.72 4.40 -11.88
C ASN A 525 -26.90 5.36 -11.82
#